data_1eddba5b58577cbf1142cead78eae6f0
#
_entry.id   1eddba5b58577cbf1142cead78eae6f0
#
_cell.length_a   1.000
_cell.length_b   1.000
_cell.length_c   1.000
_cell.angle_alpha   90.00
_cell.angle_beta   90.00
_cell.angle_gamma   90.00
#
_symmetry.space_group_name_H-M   'P 1'
#
loop_
_entity.id
_entity.type
_entity.pdbx_description
1 polymer ?
#
loop_
_entity_poly.entity_id
_entity_poly.type
_entity_poly.pdbx_seq_one_letter_code
_entity_poly.pdbx_strand_id
1 'polypeptide(L)'
;MKLFSKNAFIIFWRTIRYNLKIIFAGRFIWFLLASFAFYLFFAIMMVIDSQSIGEGDIYGLMLFPGILLIFYPSVFGIQNDEDSRILEILFGIPNYRYKVWLVRLLMIFVQVFLILIVYGFVSSVLLYPVKPFEMAAQLMFPIGFLGAMAFMFSTLIKNGNGTAVIMILIGVALLILSGNLERSQWNIFLNPIKLPDNFNAIIWNGIVTRNRIFLGVGMFIFFLYGLYNLQKRERFV
;
A
#
# COMPACT_ATOMS: atom_id res chain seq x y z
N MET A 1 2.39 -17.53 -35.02
CA MET A 1 2.34 -16.42 -34.06
C MET A 1 1.25 -16.54 -32.95
N LYS A 2 0.16 -17.27 -33.11
CA LYS A 2 -0.95 -17.44 -32.12
C LYS A 2 -0.65 -18.41 -30.96
N LEU A 3 0.26 -19.37 -31.09
CA LEU A 3 0.60 -20.36 -30.06
C LEU A 3 1.44 -19.76 -28.91
N PHE A 4 2.27 -18.76 -29.20
CA PHE A 4 3.08 -18.07 -28.19
C PHE A 4 2.24 -17.25 -27.21
N SER A 5 1.12 -16.68 -27.67
CA SER A 5 0.20 -15.88 -26.87
C SER A 5 -0.57 -16.73 -25.82
N LYS A 6 -1.01 -17.95 -26.20
CA LYS A 6 -1.79 -18.82 -25.30
C LYS A 6 -0.94 -19.38 -24.16
N ASN A 7 0.29 -19.79 -24.44
CA ASN A 7 1.21 -20.28 -23.42
C ASN A 7 1.69 -19.16 -22.50
N ALA A 8 1.95 -17.97 -23.02
CA ALA A 8 2.30 -16.79 -22.21
C ALA A 8 1.16 -16.39 -21.26
N PHE A 9 -0.09 -16.43 -21.73
CA PHE A 9 -1.25 -16.15 -20.88
C PHE A 9 -1.46 -17.21 -19.78
N ILE A 10 -1.29 -18.49 -20.11
CA ILE A 10 -1.39 -19.57 -19.11
C ILE A 10 -0.28 -19.47 -18.05
N ILE A 11 0.95 -19.17 -18.47
CA ILE A 11 2.08 -18.96 -17.55
C ILE A 11 1.81 -17.74 -16.67
N PHE A 12 1.36 -16.63 -17.24
CA PHE A 12 1.01 -15.41 -16.51
C PHE A 12 -0.10 -15.68 -15.47
N TRP A 13 -1.18 -16.37 -15.85
CA TRP A 13 -2.27 -16.72 -14.95
C TRP A 13 -1.85 -17.67 -13.82
N ARG A 14 -1.01 -18.66 -14.13
CA ARG A 14 -0.43 -19.55 -13.10
C ARG A 14 0.46 -18.77 -12.13
N THR A 15 1.28 -17.86 -12.64
CA THR A 15 2.15 -17.01 -11.81
C THR A 15 1.31 -16.12 -10.87
N ILE A 16 0.24 -15.50 -11.39
CA ILE A 16 -0.70 -14.73 -10.58
C ILE A 16 -1.31 -15.60 -9.47
N ARG A 17 -1.91 -16.72 -9.84
CA ARG A 17 -2.55 -17.63 -8.89
C ARG A 17 -1.59 -18.14 -7.82
N TYR A 18 -0.36 -18.44 -8.20
CA TYR A 18 0.67 -18.91 -7.28
C TYR A 18 1.11 -17.80 -6.31
N ASN A 19 1.37 -16.61 -6.81
CA ASN A 19 1.74 -15.47 -5.95
C ASN A 19 0.59 -15.06 -5.02
N LEU A 20 -0.67 -15.03 -5.50
CA LEU A 20 -1.83 -14.82 -4.66
C LEU A 20 -1.90 -15.87 -3.55
N LYS A 21 -1.70 -17.15 -3.87
CA LYS A 21 -1.68 -18.22 -2.87
C LYS A 21 -0.58 -18.01 -1.81
N ILE A 22 0.60 -17.54 -2.20
CA ILE A 22 1.68 -17.21 -1.26
C ILE A 22 1.31 -16.01 -0.39
N ILE A 23 0.77 -14.96 -0.97
CA ILE A 23 0.35 -13.75 -0.24
C ILE A 23 -0.78 -14.09 0.75
N PHE A 24 -1.76 -14.91 0.34
CA PHE A 24 -2.91 -15.31 1.16
C PHE A 24 -2.65 -16.51 2.07
N ALA A 25 -1.61 -17.32 1.82
CA ALA A 25 -1.35 -18.54 2.61
C ALA A 25 -0.86 -18.28 4.04
N GLY A 26 -0.56 -17.01 4.37
CA GLY A 26 -0.07 -16.61 5.68
C GLY A 26 -1.12 -15.85 6.50
N ARG A 27 -0.62 -15.04 7.41
CA ARG A 27 -1.42 -14.21 8.32
C ARG A 27 -2.13 -13.03 7.61
N PHE A 28 -1.95 -12.86 6.29
CA PHE A 28 -2.55 -11.77 5.51
C PHE A 28 -4.08 -11.75 5.60
N ILE A 29 -4.73 -12.91 5.69
CA ILE A 29 -6.19 -13.00 5.84
C ILE A 29 -6.68 -12.28 7.10
N TRP A 30 -5.92 -12.34 8.19
CA TRP A 30 -6.25 -11.63 9.42
C TRP A 30 -6.14 -10.11 9.28
N PHE A 31 -5.17 -9.62 8.52
CA PHE A 31 -5.04 -8.20 8.19
C PHE A 31 -6.14 -7.72 7.26
N LEU A 32 -6.57 -8.56 6.32
CA LEU A 32 -7.73 -8.29 5.47
C LEU A 32 -9.00 -8.17 6.30
N LEU A 33 -9.25 -9.12 7.21
CA LEU A 33 -10.39 -9.10 8.10
C LEU A 33 -10.33 -7.91 9.06
N ALA A 34 -9.18 -7.60 9.62
CA ALA A 34 -8.97 -6.43 10.48
C ALA A 34 -9.22 -5.13 9.72
N SER A 35 -8.70 -5.01 8.51
CA SER A 35 -8.94 -3.86 7.64
C SER A 35 -10.42 -3.66 7.34
N PHE A 36 -11.12 -4.76 7.01
CA PHE A 36 -12.55 -4.71 6.72
C PHE A 36 -13.38 -4.39 7.97
N ALA A 37 -13.07 -5.01 9.10
CA ALA A 37 -13.74 -4.73 10.38
C ALA A 37 -13.53 -3.27 10.81
N PHE A 38 -12.31 -2.75 10.65
CA PHE A 38 -12.00 -1.35 10.94
C PHE A 38 -12.79 -0.42 10.01
N TYR A 39 -12.80 -0.71 8.71
CA TYR A 39 -13.58 0.06 7.75
C TYR A 39 -15.07 0.09 8.12
N LEU A 40 -15.69 -1.07 8.40
CA LEU A 40 -17.10 -1.15 8.77
C LEU A 40 -17.38 -0.41 10.09
N PHE A 41 -16.52 -0.57 11.09
CA PHE A 41 -16.71 0.08 12.39
C PHE A 41 -16.77 1.61 12.23
N PHE A 42 -15.82 2.21 11.52
CA PHE A 42 -15.82 3.66 11.32
C PHE A 42 -16.91 4.12 10.34
N ALA A 43 -17.26 3.32 9.34
CA ALA A 43 -18.39 3.61 8.45
C ALA A 43 -19.72 3.69 9.24
N ILE A 44 -19.94 2.74 10.16
CA ILE A 44 -21.13 2.74 11.04
C ILE A 44 -21.10 3.95 11.98
N MET A 45 -19.94 4.26 12.58
CA MET A 45 -19.81 5.44 13.46
C MET A 45 -20.14 6.74 12.73
N MET A 46 -19.67 6.89 11.47
CA MET A 46 -19.99 8.07 10.64
C MET A 46 -21.49 8.20 10.36
N VAL A 47 -22.20 7.08 10.17
CA VAL A 47 -23.66 7.10 9.98
C VAL A 47 -24.40 7.49 11.26
N ILE A 48 -23.92 7.00 12.42
CA ILE A 48 -24.56 7.29 13.74
C ILE A 48 -24.34 8.76 14.14
N ASP A 49 -23.18 9.33 13.84
CA ASP A 49 -22.81 10.71 14.24
C ASP A 49 -23.62 11.78 13.49
N SER A 50 -24.44 11.38 12.49
CA SER A 50 -25.40 12.24 11.78
C SER A 50 -24.78 13.52 11.18
N GLN A 51 -23.48 13.61 11.04
CA GLN A 51 -22.81 14.73 10.38
C GLN A 51 -22.96 14.61 8.85
N SER A 52 -22.86 15.74 8.18
CA SER A 52 -22.85 15.75 6.72
C SER A 52 -21.58 15.07 6.20
N ILE A 53 -21.71 13.83 5.75
CA ILE A 53 -20.61 13.05 5.18
C ILE A 53 -20.26 13.64 3.81
N GLY A 54 -18.99 13.92 3.58
CA GLY A 54 -18.47 14.40 2.30
C GLY A 54 -17.46 13.42 1.68
N GLU A 55 -17.10 13.67 0.43
CA GLU A 55 -16.13 12.84 -0.29
C GLU A 55 -14.76 12.80 0.41
N GLY A 56 -14.35 13.91 1.04
CA GLY A 56 -13.10 13.98 1.81
C GLY A 56 -13.09 13.08 3.03
N ASP A 57 -14.24 12.88 3.66
CA ASP A 57 -14.35 12.01 4.85
C ASP A 57 -14.25 10.54 4.45
N ILE A 58 -14.79 10.17 3.27
CA ILE A 58 -14.61 8.83 2.69
C ILE A 58 -13.15 8.54 2.39
N TYR A 59 -12.39 9.54 1.86
CA TYR A 59 -10.95 9.41 1.66
C TYR A 59 -10.23 9.08 2.98
N GLY A 60 -10.53 9.82 4.06
CA GLY A 60 -9.99 9.56 5.40
C GLY A 60 -10.34 8.18 5.93
N LEU A 61 -11.62 7.79 5.80
CA LEU A 61 -12.13 6.48 6.21
C LEU A 61 -11.37 5.32 5.54
N MET A 62 -11.06 5.43 4.24
CA MET A 62 -10.42 4.36 3.47
C MET A 62 -8.91 4.33 3.63
N LEU A 63 -8.28 5.43 4.04
CA LEU A 63 -6.82 5.56 4.13
C LEU A 63 -6.20 4.57 5.12
N PHE A 64 -6.72 4.51 6.34
CA PHE A 64 -6.15 3.65 7.39
C PHE A 64 -6.34 2.16 7.10
N PRO A 65 -7.52 1.67 6.69
CA PRO A 65 -7.69 0.29 6.21
C PRO A 65 -6.72 -0.06 5.07
N GLY A 66 -6.50 0.87 4.13
CA GLY A 66 -5.54 0.68 3.04
C GLY A 66 -4.09 0.53 3.53
N ILE A 67 -3.69 1.31 4.54
CA ILE A 67 -2.38 1.17 5.19
C ILE A 67 -2.24 -0.19 5.85
N LEU A 68 -3.27 -0.67 6.56
CA LEU A 68 -3.25 -2.01 7.18
C LEU A 68 -3.06 -3.12 6.14
N LEU A 69 -3.72 -3.01 4.98
CA LEU A 69 -3.61 -4.00 3.92
C LEU A 69 -2.19 -4.11 3.35
N ILE A 70 -1.50 -2.99 3.13
CA ILE A 70 -0.16 -3.01 2.56
C ILE A 70 0.92 -3.31 3.60
N PHE A 71 0.63 -3.03 4.87
CA PHE A 71 1.59 -3.14 5.97
C PHE A 71 2.14 -4.57 6.12
N TYR A 72 1.25 -5.55 6.26
CA TYR A 72 1.67 -6.93 6.52
C TYR A 72 2.57 -7.51 5.43
N PRO A 73 2.19 -7.52 4.15
CA PRO A 73 3.02 -8.12 3.11
C PRO A 73 4.33 -7.36 2.86
N SER A 74 4.36 -6.04 3.14
CA SER A 74 5.56 -5.22 2.97
C SER A 74 6.55 -5.40 4.12
N VAL A 75 6.07 -5.57 5.35
CA VAL A 75 6.89 -5.72 6.56
C VAL A 75 7.40 -7.15 6.73
N PHE A 76 6.51 -8.14 6.59
CA PHE A 76 6.79 -9.54 6.93
C PHE A 76 7.13 -10.41 5.72
N GLY A 77 7.03 -9.89 4.49
CA GLY A 77 7.22 -10.70 3.29
C GLY A 77 8.57 -11.39 3.22
N ILE A 78 9.66 -10.70 3.58
CA ILE A 78 11.02 -11.25 3.58
C ILE A 78 11.20 -12.29 4.68
N GLN A 79 10.80 -11.97 5.91
CA GLN A 79 10.90 -12.90 7.03
C GLN A 79 10.10 -14.18 6.79
N ASN A 80 8.90 -14.08 6.23
CA ASN A 80 8.09 -15.27 5.91
C ASN A 80 8.79 -16.20 4.91
N ASP A 81 9.56 -15.65 3.97
CA ASP A 81 10.33 -16.45 3.01
C ASP A 81 11.58 -17.06 3.66
N GLU A 82 12.21 -16.35 4.60
CA GLU A 82 13.32 -16.85 5.40
C GLU A 82 12.87 -18.01 6.29
N ASP A 83 11.82 -17.82 7.08
CA ASP A 83 11.23 -18.83 7.97
C ASP A 83 10.79 -20.10 7.21
N SER A 84 10.33 -19.90 5.96
CA SER A 84 9.92 -21.01 5.08
C SER A 84 11.09 -21.65 4.29
N ARG A 85 12.34 -21.22 4.49
CA ARG A 85 13.55 -21.61 3.75
C ARG A 85 13.44 -21.46 2.24
N ILE A 86 12.51 -20.61 1.78
CA ILE A 86 12.30 -20.34 0.37
C ILE A 86 13.42 -19.44 -0.17
N LEU A 87 14.04 -18.61 0.67
CA LEU A 87 15.12 -17.69 0.26
C LEU A 87 16.31 -18.42 -0.37
N GLU A 88 16.72 -19.57 0.18
CA GLU A 88 17.82 -20.37 -0.35
C GLU A 88 17.54 -20.82 -1.79
N ILE A 89 16.30 -21.24 -2.05
CA ILE A 89 15.85 -21.66 -3.39
C ILE A 89 15.79 -20.44 -4.33
N LEU A 90 15.28 -19.29 -3.84
CA LEU A 90 15.17 -18.07 -4.61
C LEU A 90 16.54 -17.54 -5.03
N PHE A 91 17.54 -17.63 -4.17
CA PHE A 91 18.91 -17.21 -4.50
C PHE A 91 19.57 -18.02 -5.62
N GLY A 92 19.08 -19.24 -5.87
CA GLY A 92 19.49 -20.05 -7.02
C GLY A 92 18.94 -19.54 -8.37
N ILE A 93 17.90 -18.68 -8.37
CA ILE A 93 17.29 -18.17 -9.59
C ILE A 93 18.08 -16.95 -10.13
N PRO A 94 18.56 -16.96 -11.38
CA PRO A 94 19.20 -15.78 -11.97
C PRO A 94 18.25 -14.58 -11.98
N ASN A 95 18.73 -13.42 -11.50
CA ASN A 95 17.94 -12.18 -11.38
C ASN A 95 16.65 -12.31 -10.55
N TYR A 96 16.67 -13.16 -9.49
CA TYR A 96 15.53 -13.44 -8.61
C TYR A 96 14.83 -12.18 -8.08
N ARG A 97 15.57 -11.11 -7.78
CA ARG A 97 15.05 -9.84 -7.29
C ARG A 97 14.02 -9.19 -8.21
N TYR A 98 14.23 -9.26 -9.54
CA TYR A 98 13.29 -8.72 -10.53
C TYR A 98 12.19 -9.72 -10.84
N LYS A 99 12.54 -11.00 -11.01
CA LYS A 99 11.60 -12.04 -11.41
C LYS A 99 10.64 -12.44 -10.30
N VAL A 100 11.06 -12.35 -9.06
CA VAL A 100 10.25 -12.78 -7.92
C VAL A 100 9.79 -11.59 -7.09
N TRP A 101 10.73 -10.80 -6.54
CA TRP A 101 10.39 -9.72 -5.61
C TRP A 101 9.66 -8.55 -6.28
N LEU A 102 10.12 -8.09 -7.43
CA LEU A 102 9.42 -7.00 -8.14
C LEU A 102 8.00 -7.42 -8.54
N VAL A 103 7.86 -8.65 -9.08
CA VAL A 103 6.54 -9.17 -9.47
C VAL A 103 5.62 -9.29 -8.25
N ARG A 104 6.13 -9.85 -7.13
CA ARG A 104 5.36 -9.97 -5.89
C ARG A 104 4.90 -8.62 -5.37
N LEU A 105 5.80 -7.62 -5.31
CA LEU A 105 5.45 -6.28 -4.86
C LEU A 105 4.40 -5.63 -5.74
N LEU A 106 4.56 -5.70 -7.07
CA LEU A 106 3.56 -5.19 -8.00
C LEU A 106 2.19 -5.86 -7.76
N MET A 107 2.17 -7.17 -7.52
CA MET A 107 0.92 -7.89 -7.23
C MET A 107 0.28 -7.46 -5.91
N ILE A 108 1.07 -7.21 -4.86
CA ILE A 108 0.56 -6.67 -3.60
C ILE A 108 -0.10 -5.32 -3.84
N PHE A 109 0.54 -4.42 -4.60
CA PHE A 109 -0.01 -3.10 -4.92
C PHE A 109 -1.30 -3.19 -5.73
N VAL A 110 -1.32 -4.03 -6.76
CA VAL A 110 -2.55 -4.28 -7.56
C VAL A 110 -3.67 -4.82 -6.69
N GLN A 111 -3.37 -5.74 -5.78
CA GLN A 111 -4.36 -6.32 -4.89
C GLN A 111 -4.93 -5.31 -3.91
N VAL A 112 -4.08 -4.49 -3.27
CA VAL A 112 -4.52 -3.42 -2.38
C VAL A 112 -5.39 -2.43 -3.15
N PHE A 113 -4.98 -2.05 -4.37
CA PHE A 113 -5.76 -1.18 -5.23
C PHE A 113 -7.16 -1.75 -5.54
N LEU A 114 -7.26 -3.03 -5.87
CA LEU A 114 -8.55 -3.69 -6.12
C LEU A 114 -9.44 -3.72 -4.88
N ILE A 115 -8.88 -3.97 -3.70
CA ILE A 115 -9.64 -3.95 -2.44
C ILE A 115 -10.12 -2.53 -2.13
N LEU A 116 -9.29 -1.50 -2.37
CA LEU A 116 -9.70 -0.10 -2.20
C LEU A 116 -10.85 0.27 -3.16
N ILE A 117 -10.86 -0.22 -4.39
CA ILE A 117 -11.99 -0.04 -5.31
C ILE A 117 -13.26 -0.66 -4.71
N VAL A 118 -13.17 -1.86 -4.13
CA VAL A 118 -14.32 -2.50 -3.46
C VAL A 118 -14.81 -1.64 -2.29
N TYR A 119 -13.92 -1.13 -1.44
CA TYR A 119 -14.30 -0.22 -0.36
C TYR A 119 -14.95 1.06 -0.89
N GLY A 120 -14.43 1.63 -1.98
CA GLY A 120 -15.01 2.78 -2.66
C GLY A 120 -16.43 2.51 -3.18
N PHE A 121 -16.68 1.34 -3.75
CA PHE A 121 -18.04 0.92 -4.16
C PHE A 121 -18.97 0.80 -2.96
N VAL A 122 -18.53 0.16 -1.88
CA VAL A 122 -19.32 0.03 -0.65
C VAL A 122 -19.61 1.41 -0.07
N SER A 123 -18.62 2.30 0.01
CA SER A 123 -18.82 3.69 0.47
C SER A 123 -19.81 4.45 -0.42
N SER A 124 -19.71 4.28 -1.73
CA SER A 124 -20.59 4.98 -2.70
C SER A 124 -22.05 4.58 -2.56
N VAL A 125 -22.33 3.32 -2.17
CA VAL A 125 -23.69 2.81 -1.97
C VAL A 125 -24.24 3.13 -0.59
N LEU A 126 -23.40 3.05 0.46
CA LEU A 126 -23.85 3.12 1.86
C LEU A 126 -23.73 4.52 2.49
N LEU A 127 -22.75 5.33 2.07
CA LEU A 127 -22.39 6.57 2.76
C LEU A 127 -22.57 7.80 1.87
N TYR A 128 -21.73 7.96 0.88
CA TYR A 128 -21.70 9.13 0.01
C TYR A 128 -21.25 8.75 -1.40
N PRO A 129 -21.91 9.25 -2.46
CA PRO A 129 -21.53 8.91 -3.83
C PRO A 129 -20.13 9.42 -4.16
N VAL A 130 -19.21 8.49 -4.35
CA VAL A 130 -17.82 8.75 -4.75
C VAL A 130 -17.50 7.99 -6.04
N LYS A 131 -16.40 8.38 -6.71
CA LYS A 131 -15.87 7.64 -7.84
C LYS A 131 -14.84 6.61 -7.35
N PRO A 132 -15.17 5.30 -7.25
CA PRO A 132 -14.31 4.32 -6.56
C PRO A 132 -12.91 4.22 -7.15
N PHE A 133 -12.77 4.28 -8.47
CA PHE A 133 -11.49 4.17 -9.15
C PHE A 133 -10.59 5.39 -8.88
N GLU A 134 -11.13 6.61 -9.01
CA GLU A 134 -10.38 7.85 -8.75
C GLU A 134 -9.96 7.92 -7.28
N MET A 135 -10.86 7.58 -6.36
CA MET A 135 -10.60 7.53 -4.92
C MET A 135 -9.46 6.53 -4.59
N ALA A 136 -9.56 5.31 -5.10
CA ALA A 136 -8.53 4.30 -4.90
C ALA A 136 -7.18 4.74 -5.49
N ALA A 137 -7.16 5.36 -6.68
CA ALA A 137 -5.95 5.87 -7.30
C ALA A 137 -5.28 6.96 -6.44
N GLN A 138 -6.07 7.89 -5.87
CA GLN A 138 -5.55 8.91 -4.97
C GLN A 138 -4.99 8.34 -3.66
N LEU A 139 -5.64 7.32 -3.11
CA LEU A 139 -5.19 6.63 -1.90
C LEU A 139 -3.90 5.83 -2.11
N MET A 140 -3.66 5.33 -3.32
CA MET A 140 -2.44 4.57 -3.61
C MET A 140 -1.15 5.38 -3.46
N PHE A 141 -1.19 6.72 -3.52
CA PHE A 141 0.00 7.54 -3.30
C PHE A 141 0.53 7.42 -1.86
N PRO A 142 -0.23 7.77 -0.81
CA PRO A 142 0.25 7.63 0.57
C PRO A 142 0.44 6.16 0.97
N ILE A 143 -0.48 5.28 0.60
CA ILE A 143 -0.42 3.85 0.93
C ILE A 143 0.80 3.21 0.26
N GLY A 144 1.03 3.49 -1.02
CA GLY A 144 2.17 2.98 -1.77
C GLY A 144 3.50 3.49 -1.25
N PHE A 145 3.58 4.78 -0.88
CA PHE A 145 4.76 5.36 -0.26
C PHE A 145 5.13 4.64 1.04
N LEU A 146 4.16 4.45 1.94
CA LEU A 146 4.38 3.73 3.20
C LEU A 146 4.71 2.25 2.98
N GLY A 147 4.06 1.59 2.01
CA GLY A 147 4.35 0.21 1.65
C GLY A 147 5.76 0.02 1.08
N ALA A 148 6.20 0.92 0.21
CA ALA A 148 7.55 0.90 -0.35
C ALA A 148 8.62 1.18 0.73
N MET A 149 8.34 2.11 1.64
CA MET A 149 9.19 2.40 2.79
C MET A 149 9.28 1.20 3.73
N ALA A 150 8.16 0.54 4.02
CA ALA A 150 8.12 -0.68 4.83
C ALA A 150 8.94 -1.81 4.19
N PHE A 151 8.81 -2.02 2.88
CA PHE A 151 9.63 -2.97 2.14
C PHE A 151 11.12 -2.64 2.23
N MET A 152 11.50 -1.37 2.06
CA MET A 152 12.90 -0.93 2.22
C MET A 152 13.43 -1.30 3.61
N PHE A 153 12.71 -0.94 4.68
CA PHE A 153 13.13 -1.29 6.04
C PHE A 153 13.16 -2.80 6.30
N SER A 154 12.23 -3.56 5.73
CA SER A 154 12.24 -5.02 5.80
C SER A 154 13.52 -5.63 5.23
N THR A 155 14.06 -5.04 4.15
CA THR A 155 15.35 -5.46 3.57
C THR A 155 16.58 -5.06 4.41
N LEU A 156 16.48 -4.01 5.22
CA LEU A 156 17.57 -3.52 6.08
C LEU A 156 17.63 -4.27 7.40
N ILE A 157 16.49 -4.45 8.05
CA ILE A 157 16.37 -4.97 9.42
C ILE A 157 16.32 -6.50 9.42
N LYS A 158 15.81 -7.12 8.35
CA LYS A 158 15.65 -8.58 8.14
C LYS A 158 14.74 -9.30 9.14
N ASN A 159 14.26 -8.62 10.17
CA ASN A 159 13.34 -9.10 11.16
C ASN A 159 12.01 -8.36 11.00
N GLY A 160 10.93 -9.09 10.72
CA GLY A 160 9.62 -8.50 10.49
C GLY A 160 9.07 -7.77 11.73
N ASN A 161 9.31 -8.31 12.93
CA ASN A 161 8.85 -7.66 14.16
C ASN A 161 9.61 -6.34 14.40
N GLY A 162 10.93 -6.34 14.20
CA GLY A 162 11.74 -5.12 14.27
C GLY A 162 11.32 -4.08 13.22
N THR A 163 11.05 -4.53 12.00
CA THR A 163 10.52 -3.68 10.93
C THR A 163 9.16 -3.11 11.29
N ALA A 164 8.27 -3.92 11.85
CA ALA A 164 6.95 -3.48 12.28
C ALA A 164 7.03 -2.37 13.33
N VAL A 165 7.87 -2.54 14.36
CA VAL A 165 8.07 -1.53 15.41
C VAL A 165 8.58 -0.21 14.83
N ILE A 166 9.59 -0.26 13.97
CA ILE A 166 10.14 0.95 13.33
C ILE A 166 9.08 1.63 12.45
N MET A 167 8.33 0.87 11.67
CA MET A 167 7.28 1.43 10.82
C MET A 167 6.12 2.03 11.62
N ILE A 168 5.76 1.45 12.75
CA ILE A 168 4.76 2.02 13.67
C ILE A 168 5.27 3.34 14.25
N LEU A 169 6.51 3.39 14.72
CA LEU A 169 7.10 4.62 15.26
C LEU A 169 7.17 5.73 14.21
N ILE A 170 7.60 5.40 12.98
CA ILE A 170 7.61 6.34 11.85
C ILE A 170 6.18 6.78 11.52
N GLY A 171 5.23 5.85 11.44
CA GLY A 171 3.83 6.14 11.14
C GLY A 171 3.21 7.10 12.15
N VAL A 172 3.43 6.88 13.45
CA VAL A 172 2.98 7.78 14.53
C VAL A 172 3.65 9.14 14.41
N ALA A 173 4.96 9.20 14.19
CA ALA A 173 5.67 10.47 14.01
C ALA A 173 5.12 11.26 12.80
N LEU A 174 4.86 10.58 11.68
CA LEU A 174 4.27 11.20 10.49
C LEU A 174 2.83 11.68 10.72
N LEU A 175 2.03 10.96 11.52
CA LEU A 175 0.69 11.39 11.91
C LEU A 175 0.74 12.66 12.78
N ILE A 176 1.65 12.74 13.75
CA ILE A 176 1.84 13.93 14.56
C ILE A 176 2.28 15.11 13.70
N LEU A 177 3.23 14.89 12.80
CA LEU A 177 3.71 15.91 11.87
C LEU A 177 2.63 16.37 10.89
N SER A 178 1.70 15.49 10.50
CA SER A 178 0.65 15.80 9.53
C SER A 178 -0.28 16.92 10.02
N GLY A 179 -0.54 17.00 11.31
CA GLY A 179 -1.31 18.11 11.92
C GLY A 179 -0.68 19.48 11.69
N ASN A 180 0.66 19.58 11.73
CA ASN A 180 1.39 20.81 11.45
C ASN A 180 1.58 21.07 9.94
N LEU A 181 1.39 20.04 9.11
CA LEU A 181 1.63 20.07 7.68
C LEU A 181 0.34 20.01 6.85
N GLU A 182 -0.83 20.27 7.43
CA GLU A 182 -2.13 20.12 6.75
C GLU A 182 -2.20 20.81 5.38
N ARG A 183 -1.51 21.94 5.23
CA ARG A 183 -1.49 22.76 4.01
C ARG A 183 -0.21 22.62 3.20
N SER A 184 0.62 21.64 3.52
CA SER A 184 1.95 21.48 2.92
C SER A 184 1.98 20.33 1.93
N GLN A 185 2.72 20.52 0.84
CA GLN A 185 3.01 19.44 -0.12
C GLN A 185 3.80 18.27 0.48
N TRP A 186 4.39 18.42 1.67
CA TRP A 186 5.17 17.40 2.36
C TRP A 186 4.32 16.49 3.27
N ASN A 187 3.02 16.78 3.41
CA ASN A 187 2.13 15.96 4.21
C ASN A 187 1.84 14.63 3.49
N ILE A 188 2.30 13.52 4.07
CA ILE A 188 2.08 12.18 3.49
C ILE A 188 0.59 11.83 3.47
N PHE A 189 -0.17 12.24 4.48
CA PHE A 189 -1.61 11.97 4.61
C PHE A 189 -2.50 13.07 4.02
N LEU A 190 -1.95 13.92 3.13
CA LEU A 190 -2.70 15.00 2.50
C LEU A 190 -3.98 14.47 1.83
N ASN A 191 -5.12 14.98 2.27
CA ASN A 191 -6.40 14.72 1.63
C ASN A 191 -6.57 15.63 0.41
N PRO A 192 -6.56 15.10 -0.83
CA PRO A 192 -6.60 15.92 -2.03
C PRO A 192 -7.96 16.56 -2.29
N ILE A 193 -9.01 16.00 -1.68
CA ILE A 193 -10.41 16.33 -1.93
C ILE A 193 -10.88 17.45 -1.01
N LYS A 194 -10.38 17.46 0.24
CA LYS A 194 -10.78 18.45 1.24
C LYS A 194 -10.02 19.76 1.01
N LEU A 195 -10.69 20.73 0.39
CA LEU A 195 -10.16 22.08 0.22
C LEU A 195 -10.13 22.79 1.58
N PRO A 196 -8.97 23.23 2.09
CA PRO A 196 -8.90 23.98 3.34
C PRO A 196 -9.57 25.37 3.19
N ASP A 197 -10.16 25.86 4.28
CA ASP A 197 -10.69 27.21 4.35
C ASP A 197 -9.61 28.23 3.98
N ASN A 198 -9.98 29.26 3.22
CA ASN A 198 -9.11 30.33 2.71
C ASN A 198 -8.10 29.91 1.62
N PHE A 199 -8.23 28.74 1.00
CA PHE A 199 -7.43 28.35 -0.16
C PHE A 199 -8.20 28.47 -1.47
N ASN A 200 -7.53 29.02 -2.50
CA ASN A 200 -8.05 28.96 -3.86
C ASN A 200 -7.85 27.53 -4.43
N ALA A 201 -8.86 27.00 -5.12
CA ALA A 201 -8.81 25.67 -5.74
C ALA A 201 -7.60 25.49 -6.68
N ILE A 202 -7.18 26.54 -7.38
CA ILE A 202 -6.00 26.49 -8.28
C ILE A 202 -4.71 26.26 -7.48
N ILE A 203 -4.54 27.01 -6.38
CA ILE A 203 -3.37 26.88 -5.51
C ILE A 203 -3.37 25.50 -4.85
N TRP A 204 -4.54 25.03 -4.37
CA TRP A 204 -4.68 23.73 -3.76
C TRP A 204 -4.32 22.58 -4.71
N ASN A 205 -4.83 22.62 -5.93
CA ASN A 205 -4.47 21.61 -6.95
C ASN A 205 -2.97 21.60 -7.24
N GLY A 206 -2.31 22.76 -7.22
CA GLY A 206 -0.85 22.84 -7.33
C GLY A 206 -0.12 22.15 -6.18
N ILE A 207 -0.59 22.33 -4.94
CA ILE A 207 -0.02 21.66 -3.75
C ILE A 207 -0.24 20.14 -3.84
N VAL A 208 -1.46 19.70 -4.17
CA VAL A 208 -1.81 18.29 -4.35
C VAL A 208 -0.93 17.65 -5.41
N THR A 209 -0.77 18.28 -6.56
CA THR A 209 0.08 17.75 -7.65
C THR A 209 1.53 17.56 -7.20
N ARG A 210 2.12 18.57 -6.55
CA ARG A 210 3.48 18.47 -6.01
C ARG A 210 3.60 17.38 -4.95
N ASN A 211 2.59 17.25 -4.09
CA ASN A 211 2.52 16.18 -3.10
C ASN A 211 2.51 14.79 -3.76
N ARG A 212 1.71 14.58 -4.79
CA ARG A 212 1.64 13.30 -5.52
C ARG A 212 2.96 12.96 -6.22
N ILE A 213 3.63 13.96 -6.80
CA ILE A 213 4.97 13.80 -7.37
C ILE A 213 5.98 13.40 -6.28
N PHE A 214 5.97 14.09 -5.15
CA PHE A 214 6.83 13.78 -4.01
C PHE A 214 6.63 12.34 -3.52
N LEU A 215 5.38 11.93 -3.28
CA LEU A 215 5.06 10.58 -2.84
C LEU A 215 5.44 9.52 -3.89
N GLY A 216 5.16 9.79 -5.17
CA GLY A 216 5.51 8.89 -6.27
C GLY A 216 7.03 8.70 -6.42
N VAL A 217 7.80 9.79 -6.38
CA VAL A 217 9.27 9.74 -6.44
C VAL A 217 9.83 9.02 -5.21
N GLY A 218 9.35 9.35 -4.02
CA GLY A 218 9.78 8.69 -2.78
C GLY A 218 9.47 7.20 -2.78
N MET A 219 8.27 6.80 -3.22
CA MET A 219 7.90 5.40 -3.40
C MET A 219 8.89 4.68 -4.33
N PHE A 220 9.23 5.28 -5.46
CA PHE A 220 10.17 4.70 -6.42
C PHE A 220 11.58 4.55 -5.85
N ILE A 221 12.07 5.56 -5.12
CA ILE A 221 13.38 5.52 -4.45
C ILE A 221 13.43 4.38 -3.43
N PHE A 222 12.42 4.26 -2.56
CA PHE A 222 12.37 3.20 -1.56
C PHE A 222 12.30 1.81 -2.19
N PHE A 223 11.54 1.65 -3.28
CA PHE A 223 11.53 0.41 -4.05
C PHE A 223 12.90 0.03 -4.59
N LEU A 224 13.55 0.96 -5.28
CA LEU A 224 14.86 0.71 -5.87
C LEU A 224 15.89 0.37 -4.80
N TYR A 225 15.88 1.09 -3.69
CA TYR A 225 16.80 0.84 -2.59
C TYR A 225 16.57 -0.52 -1.93
N GLY A 226 15.30 -0.90 -1.70
CA GLY A 226 14.95 -2.23 -1.19
C GLY A 226 15.42 -3.35 -2.12
N LEU A 227 15.16 -3.21 -3.44
CA LEU A 227 15.64 -4.17 -4.44
C LEU A 227 17.17 -4.24 -4.53
N TYR A 228 17.86 -3.10 -4.36
CA TYR A 228 19.32 -3.05 -4.31
C TYR A 228 19.87 -3.80 -3.10
N ASN A 229 19.26 -3.64 -1.92
CA ASN A 229 19.69 -4.36 -0.72
C ASN A 229 19.56 -5.87 -0.86
N LEU A 230 18.53 -6.36 -1.56
CA LEU A 230 18.35 -7.79 -1.84
C LEU A 230 19.47 -8.39 -2.74
N GLN A 231 20.32 -7.56 -3.34
CA GLN A 231 21.49 -8.02 -4.09
C GLN A 231 22.57 -8.64 -3.20
N LYS A 232 22.69 -8.18 -1.97
CA LYS A 232 23.74 -8.59 -1.05
C LYS A 232 23.34 -9.90 -0.37
N ARG A 233 23.45 -11.03 -1.13
CA ARG A 233 23.08 -12.39 -0.67
C ARG A 233 23.70 -12.74 0.66
N GLU A 234 24.97 -12.37 0.87
CA GLU A 234 25.76 -12.64 2.08
C GLU A 234 25.12 -12.07 3.37
N ARG A 235 24.15 -11.18 3.25
CA ARG A 235 23.44 -10.60 4.39
C ARG A 235 22.24 -11.40 4.85
N PHE A 236 21.78 -12.37 4.07
CA PHE A 236 20.56 -13.16 4.30
C PHE A 236 20.82 -14.65 4.50
N VAL A 237 22.08 -15.06 4.54
CA VAL A 237 22.55 -16.43 4.82
C VAL A 237 23.28 -16.46 6.15
#